data_75c4987e93169482d913926d5c626628
#
_entry.id   75c4987e93169482d913926d5c626628
#
_cell.length_a   1.000
_cell.length_b   1.000
_cell.length_c   1.000
_cell.angle_alpha   90.00
_cell.angle_beta   90.00
_cell.angle_gamma   90.00
#
_symmetry.space_group_name_H-M   'P 1'
#
loop_
_entity.id
_entity.type
_entity.pdbx_description
1 polymer ?
#
loop_
_entity_poly.entity_id
_entity_poly.type
_entity_poly.pdbx_seq_one_letter_code
_entity_poly.pdbx_strand_id
1 'polypeptide(L)'
;MILYHGSNLFIEQVDLQKCRPFKDFGRGFYCTEIKEQAEQMAKRVAYIYGGSPCVTICELNEEAFVSPEMNIKTFRKYSHEWAMFVLNNRNRDFTEFNRVDCNHDNKYDIVPAQLPMMI
;
A
#
# COMPACT_ATOMS: atom_id res chain seq x y z
N MET A 1 -7.97 -12.04 8.14
CA MET A 1 -6.69 -12.08 7.40
C MET A 1 -5.65 -11.35 8.20
N ILE A 2 -4.55 -12.01 8.47
CA ILE A 2 -3.43 -11.42 9.20
C ILE A 2 -2.47 -10.79 8.20
N LEU A 3 -2.11 -9.53 8.42
CA LEU A 3 -1.19 -8.77 7.58
C LEU A 3 -0.05 -8.22 8.43
N TYR A 4 1.08 -8.03 7.81
CA TYR A 4 2.30 -7.52 8.44
C TYR A 4 2.76 -6.26 7.74
N HIS A 5 3.12 -5.25 8.52
CA HIS A 5 3.65 -3.97 8.02
C HIS A 5 5.04 -3.74 8.61
N GLY A 6 6.03 -3.59 7.73
CA GLY A 6 7.40 -3.32 8.12
C GLY A 6 7.70 -1.83 8.16
N SER A 7 8.21 -1.35 9.28
CA SER A 7 8.51 0.06 9.51
C SER A 7 9.66 0.22 10.50
N ASN A 8 10.01 1.46 10.78
CA ASN A 8 10.94 1.82 11.86
C ASN A 8 10.20 2.41 13.09
N LEU A 9 8.86 2.35 13.10
CA LEU A 9 8.02 2.90 14.16
C LEU A 9 6.98 1.88 14.59
N PHE A 10 6.63 1.92 15.86
CA PHE A 10 5.47 1.20 16.38
C PHE A 10 4.20 1.96 15.96
N ILE A 11 3.28 1.28 15.28
CA ILE A 11 2.07 1.88 14.73
C ILE A 11 0.86 1.37 15.50
N GLU A 12 0.24 2.24 16.28
CA GLU A 12 -0.98 1.93 17.00
C GLU A 12 -2.24 2.22 16.18
N GLN A 13 -2.15 3.26 15.33
CA GLN A 13 -3.25 3.68 14.47
C GLN A 13 -2.72 4.11 13.12
N VAL A 14 -3.39 3.65 12.05
CA VAL A 14 -3.04 4.04 10.69
C VAL A 14 -3.46 5.49 10.44
N ASP A 15 -2.51 6.31 10.02
CA ASP A 15 -2.74 7.70 9.63
C ASP A 15 -2.25 7.89 8.20
N LEU A 16 -3.17 8.04 7.26
CA LEU A 16 -2.85 8.17 5.84
C LEU A 16 -2.02 9.42 5.54
N GLN A 17 -2.13 10.47 6.35
CA GLN A 17 -1.34 11.68 6.15
C GLN A 17 0.14 11.48 6.44
N LYS A 18 0.47 10.51 7.29
CA LYS A 18 1.85 10.11 7.57
C LYS A 18 2.40 9.14 6.53
N CYS A 19 1.55 8.56 5.68
CA CYS A 19 1.98 7.69 4.60
C CYS A 19 2.56 8.50 3.45
N ARG A 20 3.57 7.93 2.77
CA ARG A 20 4.23 8.61 1.65
C ARG A 20 3.37 8.60 0.40
N PRO A 21 3.26 9.73 -0.30
CA PRO A 21 2.64 9.76 -1.62
C PRO A 21 3.57 9.17 -2.70
N PHE A 22 3.06 9.03 -3.92
CA PHE A 22 3.81 8.61 -5.10
C PHE A 22 4.43 7.22 -4.98
N LYS A 23 3.80 6.34 -4.19
CA LYS A 23 4.13 4.92 -4.14
C LYS A 23 3.37 4.16 -5.22
N ASP A 24 3.64 2.86 -5.34
CA ASP A 24 3.12 2.02 -6.43
C ASP A 24 1.59 2.09 -6.59
N PHE A 25 0.86 2.20 -5.47
CA PHE A 25 -0.60 2.29 -5.46
C PHE A 25 -1.09 3.60 -4.84
N GLY A 26 -0.22 4.62 -4.81
CA GLY A 26 -0.51 5.89 -4.18
C GLY A 26 -0.24 5.89 -2.69
N ARG A 27 -0.78 6.89 -2.02
CA ARG A 27 -0.65 7.04 -0.57
C ARG A 27 -1.54 6.02 0.13
N GLY A 28 -0.96 5.23 1.01
CA GLY A 28 -1.71 4.21 1.73
C GLY A 28 -0.84 3.45 2.72
N PHE A 29 -1.47 2.54 3.42
CA PHE A 29 -0.82 1.64 4.35
C PHE A 29 -0.51 0.31 3.64
N TYR A 30 0.78 0.03 3.48
CA TYR A 30 1.26 -1.12 2.72
C TYR A 30 1.57 -2.28 3.65
N CYS A 31 0.96 -3.43 3.39
CA CYS A 31 1.13 -4.63 4.18
C CYS A 31 1.30 -5.87 3.30
N THR A 32 1.73 -6.95 3.91
CA THR A 32 1.93 -8.23 3.25
C THR A 32 1.45 -9.37 4.15
N GLU A 33 1.01 -10.46 3.54
CA GLU A 33 0.70 -11.70 4.27
C GLU A 33 1.99 -12.46 4.68
N ILE A 34 3.14 -12.11 4.10
CA ILE A 34 4.41 -12.81 4.31
C ILE A 34 5.23 -12.02 5.33
N LYS A 35 5.35 -12.58 6.54
CA LYS A 35 6.05 -11.95 7.66
C LYS A 35 7.49 -11.59 7.33
N GLU A 36 8.21 -12.46 6.63
CA GLU A 36 9.61 -12.25 6.26
C GLU A 36 9.80 -11.02 5.36
N GLN A 37 8.84 -10.74 4.48
CA GLN A 37 8.89 -9.54 3.65
C GLN A 37 8.73 -8.27 4.48
N ALA A 38 7.83 -8.29 5.46
CA ALA A 38 7.67 -7.17 6.38
C ALA A 38 8.93 -6.95 7.23
N GLU A 39 9.55 -8.02 7.68
CA GLU A 39 10.81 -7.95 8.43
C GLU A 39 11.93 -7.34 7.59
N GLN A 40 12.06 -7.73 6.33
CA GLN A 40 13.06 -7.16 5.40
C GLN A 40 12.78 -5.69 5.13
N MET A 41 11.52 -5.32 4.93
CA MET A 41 11.14 -3.93 4.75
C MET A 41 11.44 -3.10 5.98
N ALA A 42 11.16 -3.62 7.18
CA ALA A 42 11.45 -2.95 8.44
C ALA A 42 12.94 -2.66 8.59
N LYS A 43 13.79 -3.63 8.26
CA LYS A 43 15.25 -3.46 8.29
C LYS A 43 15.71 -2.40 7.30
N ARG A 44 15.14 -2.39 6.10
CA ARG A 44 15.48 -1.39 5.07
C ARG A 44 15.09 0.01 5.51
N VAL A 45 13.87 0.18 6.03
CA VAL A 45 13.37 1.48 6.48
C VAL A 45 14.21 2.01 7.63
N ALA A 46 14.52 1.16 8.61
CA ALA A 46 15.37 1.54 9.73
C ALA A 46 16.79 1.91 9.30
N TYR A 47 17.35 1.20 8.31
CA TYR A 47 18.67 1.51 7.78
C TYR A 47 18.70 2.88 7.08
N ILE A 48 17.66 3.20 6.31
CA ILE A 48 17.62 4.44 5.52
C ILE A 48 17.26 5.65 6.39
N TYR A 49 16.28 5.50 7.30
CA TYR A 49 15.69 6.61 8.03
C TYR A 49 16.04 6.63 9.52
N GLY A 50 16.73 5.61 10.02
CA GLY A 50 17.07 5.49 11.43
C GLY A 50 15.99 4.76 12.23
N GLY A 51 16.24 4.64 13.55
CA GLY A 51 15.37 3.89 14.43
C GLY A 51 15.64 2.39 14.42
N SER A 52 14.70 1.62 14.92
CA SER A 52 14.79 0.17 14.99
C SER A 52 13.75 -0.49 14.08
N PRO A 53 14.09 -1.63 13.45
CA PRO A 53 13.10 -2.38 12.67
C PRO A 53 11.89 -2.78 13.52
N CYS A 54 10.71 -2.53 13.00
CA CYS A 54 9.46 -2.83 13.68
C CYS A 54 8.46 -3.45 12.70
N VAL A 55 7.84 -4.56 13.08
CA VAL A 55 6.76 -5.17 12.32
C VAL A 55 5.46 -5.01 13.08
N THR A 56 4.50 -4.35 12.47
CA THR A 56 3.16 -4.21 13.01
C THR A 56 2.27 -5.32 12.43
N ILE A 57 1.62 -6.04 13.31
CA ILE A 57 0.69 -7.11 12.93
C ILE A 57 -0.72 -6.54 12.94
N CYS A 58 -1.41 -6.68 11.81
CA CYS A 58 -2.75 -6.16 11.63
C CYS A 58 -3.71 -7.29 11.27
N GLU A 59 -4.95 -7.15 11.66
CA GLU A 59 -6.01 -8.04 11.22
C GLU A 59 -6.97 -7.26 10.33
N LEU A 60 -7.16 -7.75 9.09
CA LEU A 60 -8.11 -7.19 8.15
C LEU A 60 -9.34 -8.08 8.11
N ASN A 61 -10.52 -7.50 8.31
CA ASN A 61 -11.78 -8.20 8.13
C ASN A 61 -11.99 -8.49 6.65
N GLU A 62 -12.06 -9.77 6.29
CA GLU A 62 -12.21 -10.21 4.90
C GLU A 62 -13.54 -9.74 4.27
N GLU A 63 -14.54 -9.41 5.08
CA GLU A 63 -15.79 -8.82 4.59
C GLU A 63 -15.56 -7.48 3.87
N ALA A 64 -14.46 -6.78 4.15
CA ALA A 64 -14.13 -5.55 3.46
C ALA A 64 -13.94 -5.75 1.94
N PHE A 65 -13.50 -6.94 1.50
CA PHE A 65 -13.29 -7.24 0.08
C PHE A 65 -14.60 -7.37 -0.70
N VAL A 66 -15.71 -7.62 -0.04
CA VAL A 66 -17.03 -7.80 -0.67
C VAL A 66 -18.01 -6.70 -0.29
N SER A 67 -17.60 -5.74 0.51
CA SER A 67 -18.43 -4.60 0.92
C SER A 67 -18.68 -3.66 -0.26
N PRO A 68 -19.95 -3.27 -0.53
CA PRO A 68 -20.25 -2.32 -1.60
C PRO A 68 -19.76 -0.90 -1.29
N GLU A 69 -19.41 -0.60 -0.04
CA GLU A 69 -18.89 0.70 0.38
C GLU A 69 -17.39 0.86 0.09
N MET A 70 -16.69 -0.23 -0.21
CA MET A 70 -15.27 -0.23 -0.45
C MET A 70 -14.96 -0.24 -1.94
N ASN A 71 -14.11 0.68 -2.36
CA ASN A 71 -13.59 0.73 -3.73
C ASN A 71 -12.30 -0.06 -3.81
N ILE A 72 -12.33 -1.19 -4.50
CA ILE A 72 -11.21 -2.13 -4.59
C ILE A 72 -10.72 -2.19 -6.03
N LYS A 73 -9.43 -1.96 -6.24
CA LYS A 73 -8.77 -2.14 -7.54
C LYS A 73 -7.95 -3.43 -7.51
N THR A 74 -8.34 -4.39 -8.33
CA THR A 74 -7.64 -5.67 -8.45
C THR A 74 -6.97 -5.81 -9.80
N PHE A 75 -5.83 -6.51 -9.82
CA PHE A 75 -5.09 -6.83 -11.04
C PHE A 75 -4.85 -8.33 -11.12
N ARG A 76 -4.96 -8.87 -12.34
CA ARG A 76 -4.54 -10.23 -12.62
C ARG A 76 -3.03 -10.23 -12.88
N LYS A 77 -2.22 -10.64 -11.90
CA LYS A 77 -0.76 -10.71 -12.01
C LYS A 77 -0.14 -9.37 -12.43
N TYR A 78 1.11 -9.39 -12.86
CA TYR A 78 1.84 -8.24 -13.36
C TYR A 78 1.45 -7.99 -14.83
N SER A 79 0.33 -7.32 -15.06
CA SER A 79 -0.19 -6.99 -16.38
C SER A 79 0.29 -5.62 -16.85
N HIS A 80 0.04 -5.31 -18.14
CA HIS A 80 0.27 -3.97 -18.67
C HIS A 80 -0.57 -2.93 -17.91
N GLU A 81 -1.82 -3.25 -17.58
CA GLU A 81 -2.69 -2.40 -16.78
C GLU A 81 -2.11 -2.11 -15.40
N TRP A 82 -1.55 -3.14 -14.73
CA TRP A 82 -0.87 -2.99 -13.46
C TRP A 82 0.34 -2.05 -13.58
N ALA A 83 1.17 -2.26 -14.61
CA ALA A 83 2.37 -1.44 -14.83
C ALA A 83 2.01 0.02 -15.06
N MET A 84 0.99 0.31 -15.85
CA MET A 84 0.52 1.67 -16.10
C MET A 84 -0.04 2.31 -14.84
N PHE A 85 -0.79 1.58 -14.04
CA PHE A 85 -1.30 2.06 -12.75
C PHE A 85 -0.17 2.45 -11.81
N VAL A 86 0.86 1.62 -11.69
CA VAL A 86 2.04 1.91 -10.86
C VAL A 86 2.77 3.15 -11.37
N LEU A 87 3.03 3.25 -12.66
CA LEU A 87 3.69 4.41 -13.25
C LEU A 87 2.89 5.69 -13.02
N ASN A 88 1.59 5.65 -13.20
CA ASN A 88 0.73 6.81 -12.99
C ASN A 88 0.76 7.27 -11.52
N ASN A 89 0.76 6.33 -10.58
CA ASN A 89 0.83 6.67 -9.15
C ASN A 89 2.19 7.24 -8.75
N ARG A 90 3.27 6.79 -9.37
CA ARG A 90 4.63 7.28 -9.09
C ARG A 90 4.96 8.61 -9.74
N ASN A 91 4.18 9.04 -10.72
CA ASN A 91 4.43 10.30 -11.44
C ASN A 91 4.15 11.49 -10.54
N ARG A 92 5.21 12.23 -10.17
CA ARG A 92 5.14 13.40 -9.30
C ARG A 92 4.59 14.64 -10.00
N ASP A 93 4.68 14.69 -11.34
CA ASP A 93 4.22 15.81 -12.17
C ASP A 93 2.79 15.60 -12.68
N PHE A 94 2.08 14.67 -12.08
CA PHE A 94 0.74 14.29 -12.51
C PHE A 94 -0.26 15.40 -12.16
N THR A 95 -0.99 15.92 -13.17
CA THR A 95 -1.97 17.00 -13.00
C THR A 95 -3.38 16.64 -13.49
N GLU A 96 -3.55 15.46 -14.10
CA GLU A 96 -4.79 15.07 -14.78
C GLU A 96 -5.37 13.77 -14.23
N PHE A 97 -5.82 13.80 -12.97
CA PHE A 97 -6.33 12.64 -12.23
C PHE A 97 -7.51 11.94 -12.89
N ASN A 98 -8.26 12.66 -13.73
CA ASN A 98 -9.49 12.15 -14.34
C ASN A 98 -9.28 11.52 -15.72
N ARG A 99 -8.07 11.55 -16.26
CA ARG A 99 -7.77 10.99 -17.61
C ARG A 99 -7.14 9.62 -17.59
N VAL A 100 -6.51 9.24 -16.49
CA VAL A 100 -5.83 7.96 -16.35
C VAL A 100 -6.27 7.28 -15.07
N ASP A 101 -6.17 5.96 -15.05
CA ASP A 101 -6.44 5.19 -13.84
C ASP A 101 -5.24 5.30 -12.90
N CYS A 102 -5.47 5.87 -11.74
CA CYS A 102 -4.47 6.06 -10.69
C CYS A 102 -5.15 6.20 -9.34
N ASN A 103 -4.36 6.34 -8.27
CA ASN A 103 -4.85 6.52 -6.92
C ASN A 103 -4.32 7.79 -6.25
N HIS A 104 -3.93 8.80 -7.02
CA HIS A 104 -3.48 10.09 -6.48
C HIS A 104 -4.57 10.78 -5.65
N ASP A 105 -5.82 10.59 -6.02
CA ASP A 105 -7.00 11.14 -5.33
C ASP A 105 -7.55 10.21 -4.25
N ASN A 106 -6.84 9.11 -3.95
CA ASN A 106 -7.24 8.11 -2.96
C ASN A 106 -8.63 7.50 -3.20
N LYS A 107 -9.02 7.35 -4.47
CA LYS A 107 -10.34 6.81 -4.80
C LYS A 107 -10.47 5.30 -4.53
N TYR A 108 -9.36 4.58 -4.48
CA TYR A 108 -9.35 3.16 -4.15
C TYR A 108 -8.99 2.96 -2.68
N ASP A 109 -9.82 2.23 -1.97
CA ASP A 109 -9.62 1.95 -0.54
C ASP A 109 -8.64 0.79 -0.33
N ILE A 110 -8.70 -0.22 -1.19
CA ILE A 110 -7.82 -1.39 -1.13
C ILE A 110 -7.32 -1.70 -2.53
N VAL A 111 -6.03 -1.94 -2.65
CA VAL A 111 -5.41 -2.45 -3.87
C VAL A 111 -4.72 -3.77 -3.53
N PRO A 112 -5.44 -4.91 -3.64
CA PRO A 112 -4.81 -6.21 -3.47
C PRO A 112 -3.85 -6.46 -4.63
N ALA A 113 -2.64 -6.83 -4.29
CA ALA A 113 -1.62 -7.20 -5.27
C ALA A 113 -0.97 -8.49 -4.80
N GLN A 114 -0.20 -9.11 -5.69
CA GLN A 114 0.51 -10.31 -5.27
C GLN A 114 1.39 -10.02 -4.06
N LEU A 115 2.05 -8.87 -4.00
CA LEU A 115 2.83 -8.42 -2.84
C LEU A 115 3.49 -7.06 -3.15
N PRO A 116 3.43 -6.05 -2.26
CA PRO A 116 2.55 -5.93 -1.11
C PRO A 116 1.15 -5.43 -1.48
N MET A 117 0.24 -5.51 -0.51
CA MET A 117 -1.10 -4.96 -0.63
C MET A 117 -1.14 -3.55 -0.04
N MET A 118 -1.91 -2.66 -0.66
CA MET A 118 -2.20 -1.34 -0.08
C MET A 118 -3.62 -1.34 0.51
N ILE A 119 -3.71 -0.76 1.67
CA ILE A 119 -5.00 -0.52 2.35
C ILE A 119 -5.19 0.96 2.60
#